data_8ffc5de8a595fde6d3319c9bc15c4d6c
#
_entry.id   8ffc5de8a595fde6d3319c9bc15c4d6c
#
_cell.length_a   1.000
_cell.length_b   1.000
_cell.length_c   1.000
_cell.angle_alpha   90.00
_cell.angle_beta   90.00
_cell.angle_gamma   90.00
#
_symmetry.space_group_name_H-M   'P 1'
#
loop_
_entity.id
_entity.type
_entity.pdbx_description
1 polymer ?
#
loop_
_entity_poly.entity_id
_entity_poly.type
_entity_poly.pdbx_seq_one_letter_code
_entity_poly.pdbx_strand_id
1 'polypeptide(L)'
;MSTPKVVDPAFQGAGQKVGIEIWRIEDFKPVALPKSDYGKFYSGDSYIVLQTTSPKGGAYLYDVHFWIGKDSSQDEAGTAAIKTVELDSVLGGRAVQYRELQGYESDKFLSYFKPCIIPMEGGFASGFKTPEEETFETRLYICKGKRAIRIKQVPFARSSLNHDDVFILDTENKIYQFNGANSNIQERAKSLEVIQHLKEKYHGCVCDVAIVDDGKLQAESDSGEFWVLFGGFAPIGKKTVSDDDVVLETTAPKLYSINGGELKFEDIPLTKAVLENTRCFLLDCGAEMFVWVGRVTQLEDRKAATKAVEDSSLIRKGQRQQE
;
A
#
# COMPACT_ATOMS: atom_id res chain seq x y z
N MET A 1 -38.27 -15.39 -3.21
CA MET A 1 -37.91 -14.75 -1.93
C MET A 1 -36.38 -14.79 -1.84
N SER A 2 -35.71 -13.66 -2.06
CA SER A 2 -34.26 -13.57 -1.93
C SER A 2 -33.91 -13.72 -0.45
N THR A 3 -33.08 -14.70 -0.12
CA THR A 3 -32.46 -14.80 1.21
C THR A 3 -31.84 -13.46 1.56
N PRO A 4 -32.04 -12.92 2.78
CA PRO A 4 -31.39 -11.67 3.17
C PRO A 4 -29.89 -11.88 3.07
N LYS A 5 -29.21 -11.01 2.30
CA LYS A 5 -27.76 -11.00 2.21
C LYS A 5 -27.21 -10.82 3.61
N VAL A 6 -26.53 -11.81 4.15
CA VAL A 6 -25.82 -11.68 5.43
C VAL A 6 -24.61 -10.78 5.16
N VAL A 7 -24.82 -9.50 5.43
CA VAL A 7 -23.75 -8.49 5.38
C VAL A 7 -22.96 -8.60 6.69
N ASP A 8 -21.65 -8.49 6.61
CA ASP A 8 -20.80 -8.48 7.81
C ASP A 8 -21.20 -7.32 8.73
N PRO A 9 -21.48 -7.57 10.02
CA PRO A 9 -21.89 -6.51 10.95
C PRO A 9 -20.92 -5.35 11.06
N ALA A 10 -19.62 -5.57 10.80
CA ALA A 10 -18.59 -4.55 10.83
C ALA A 10 -18.80 -3.44 9.80
N PHE A 11 -19.58 -3.69 8.75
CA PHE A 11 -19.89 -2.70 7.70
C PHE A 11 -21.20 -1.96 7.94
N GLN A 12 -21.87 -2.20 9.07
CA GLN A 12 -23.11 -1.50 9.37
C GLN A 12 -22.85 0.00 9.54
N GLY A 13 -23.50 0.82 8.71
CA GLY A 13 -23.33 2.28 8.75
C GLY A 13 -22.11 2.81 8.00
N ALA A 14 -21.36 1.96 7.31
CA ALA A 14 -20.23 2.39 6.49
C ALA A 14 -20.68 3.34 5.37
N GLY A 15 -19.84 4.34 5.06
CA GLY A 15 -20.07 5.28 3.95
C GLY A 15 -21.17 6.32 4.17
N GLN A 16 -21.70 6.45 5.38
CA GLN A 16 -22.75 7.45 5.68
C GLN A 16 -22.22 8.86 5.92
N LYS A 17 -20.91 9.02 6.03
CA LYS A 17 -20.23 10.30 6.26
C LYS A 17 -19.03 10.43 5.36
N VAL A 18 -18.74 11.66 4.92
CA VAL A 18 -17.49 12.00 4.22
C VAL A 18 -16.29 11.73 5.13
N GLY A 19 -15.27 11.07 4.60
CA GLY A 19 -14.06 10.73 5.33
C GLY A 19 -13.55 9.33 5.04
N ILE A 20 -12.62 8.88 5.87
CA ILE A 20 -11.98 7.57 5.77
C ILE A 20 -12.51 6.67 6.89
N GLU A 21 -12.75 5.41 6.55
CA GLU A 21 -13.05 4.32 7.47
C GLU A 21 -12.11 3.16 7.15
N ILE A 22 -11.53 2.53 8.17
CA ILE A 22 -10.53 1.47 8.01
C ILE A 22 -10.92 0.26 8.84
N TRP A 23 -10.81 -0.92 8.23
CA TRP A 23 -10.94 -2.23 8.88
C TRP A 23 -9.66 -3.02 8.65
N ARG A 24 -9.22 -3.75 9.66
CA ARG A 24 -8.18 -4.78 9.56
C ARG A 24 -8.86 -6.14 9.45
N ILE A 25 -8.26 -7.05 8.71
CA ILE A 25 -8.70 -8.44 8.71
C ILE A 25 -8.08 -9.16 9.90
N GLU A 26 -8.93 -9.67 10.81
CA GLU A 26 -8.55 -10.43 11.99
C GLU A 26 -9.37 -11.71 12.01
N ASP A 27 -8.72 -12.87 12.08
CA ASP A 27 -9.41 -14.18 12.03
C ASP A 27 -10.48 -14.26 10.92
N PHE A 28 -10.11 -13.82 9.72
CA PHE A 28 -10.97 -13.77 8.52
C PHE A 28 -12.20 -12.88 8.63
N LYS A 29 -12.19 -11.90 9.54
CA LYS A 29 -13.28 -10.93 9.74
C LYS A 29 -12.76 -9.51 9.68
N PRO A 30 -13.53 -8.57 9.12
CA PRO A 30 -13.17 -7.16 9.19
C PRO A 30 -13.45 -6.61 10.60
N VAL A 31 -12.43 -6.00 11.19
CA VAL A 31 -12.49 -5.33 12.49
C VAL A 31 -12.22 -3.83 12.28
N ALA A 32 -13.16 -2.98 12.66
CA ALA A 32 -13.03 -1.54 12.50
C ALA A 32 -11.90 -0.99 13.38
N LEU A 33 -11.00 -0.21 12.80
CA LEU A 33 -9.93 0.43 13.54
C LEU A 33 -10.40 1.75 14.17
N PRO A 34 -9.90 2.10 15.37
CA PRO A 34 -10.08 3.42 15.93
C PRO A 34 -9.30 4.45 15.09
N LYS A 35 -9.76 5.70 15.06
CA LYS A 35 -9.11 6.76 14.28
C LYS A 35 -7.66 7.04 14.68
N SER A 36 -7.28 6.75 15.92
CA SER A 36 -5.91 6.83 16.42
C SER A 36 -4.93 5.90 15.70
N ASP A 37 -5.45 4.85 15.07
CA ASP A 37 -4.66 3.83 14.39
C ASP A 37 -4.67 3.98 12.87
N TYR A 38 -5.36 5.00 12.36
CA TYR A 38 -5.37 5.28 10.92
C TYR A 38 -3.97 5.65 10.44
N GLY A 39 -3.52 5.01 9.35
CA GLY A 39 -2.17 5.13 8.82
C GLY A 39 -1.16 4.16 9.42
N LYS A 40 -1.54 3.38 10.45
CA LYS A 40 -0.75 2.28 10.98
C LYS A 40 -1.10 1.00 10.22
N PHE A 41 -0.22 0.58 9.33
CA PHE A 41 -0.37 -0.64 8.54
C PHE A 41 0.75 -1.60 8.89
N TYR A 42 0.41 -2.85 9.17
CA TYR A 42 1.39 -3.89 9.49
C TYR A 42 1.61 -4.79 8.29
N SER A 43 2.88 -5.16 8.05
CA SER A 43 3.27 -5.98 6.90
C SER A 43 2.68 -7.39 6.90
N GLY A 44 2.31 -7.90 8.07
CA GLY A 44 1.67 -9.21 8.22
C GLY A 44 0.16 -9.22 8.06
N ASP A 45 -0.48 -8.06 7.88
CA ASP A 45 -1.94 -7.93 7.88
C ASP A 45 -2.48 -7.47 6.52
N SER A 46 -3.79 -7.60 6.35
CA SER A 46 -4.55 -7.02 5.25
C SER A 46 -5.63 -6.06 5.78
N TYR A 47 -5.89 -4.98 5.02
CA TYR A 47 -6.80 -3.91 5.43
C TYR A 47 -7.79 -3.57 4.33
N ILE A 48 -8.97 -3.08 4.74
CA ILE A 48 -9.95 -2.45 3.86
C ILE A 48 -10.05 -0.98 4.24
N VAL A 49 -9.90 -0.09 3.26
CA VAL A 49 -9.98 1.37 3.44
C VAL A 49 -11.09 1.90 2.55
N LEU A 50 -12.11 2.48 3.15
CA LEU A 50 -13.19 3.18 2.46
C LEU A 50 -12.95 4.68 2.52
N GLN A 51 -12.84 5.33 1.38
CA GLN A 51 -12.91 6.78 1.23
C GLN A 51 -14.27 7.18 0.72
N THR A 52 -15.01 7.93 1.52
CA THR A 52 -16.28 8.54 1.12
C THR A 52 -16.06 10.02 0.79
N THR A 53 -16.46 10.44 -0.40
CA THR A 53 -16.43 11.84 -0.83
C THR A 53 -17.81 12.32 -1.27
N SER A 54 -18.03 13.63 -1.22
CA SER A 54 -19.27 14.26 -1.71
C SER A 54 -18.92 15.51 -2.51
N PRO A 55 -18.64 15.37 -3.81
CA PRO A 55 -18.32 16.53 -4.66
C PRO A 55 -19.47 17.53 -4.68
N LYS A 56 -19.18 18.79 -4.32
CA LYS A 56 -20.16 19.89 -4.31
C LYS A 56 -21.43 19.62 -3.51
N GLY A 57 -21.38 18.76 -2.47
CA GLY A 57 -22.55 18.39 -1.66
C GLY A 57 -23.56 17.50 -2.39
N GLY A 58 -23.16 16.86 -3.50
CA GLY A 58 -23.96 15.89 -4.24
C GLY A 58 -23.99 14.50 -3.61
N ALA A 59 -24.31 13.50 -4.42
CA ALA A 59 -24.31 12.10 -3.99
C ALA A 59 -22.92 11.65 -3.52
N TYR A 60 -22.88 10.74 -2.55
CA TYR A 60 -21.62 10.14 -2.10
C TYR A 60 -20.99 9.30 -3.19
N LEU A 61 -19.68 9.45 -3.32
CA LEU A 61 -18.79 8.64 -4.13
C LEU A 61 -17.91 7.81 -3.20
N TYR A 62 -17.68 6.57 -3.56
CA TYR A 62 -16.97 5.60 -2.75
C TYR A 62 -15.78 5.04 -3.50
N ASP A 63 -14.62 5.12 -2.87
CA ASP A 63 -13.41 4.40 -3.27
C ASP A 63 -13.08 3.39 -2.16
N VAL A 64 -13.03 2.12 -2.49
CA VAL A 64 -12.71 1.04 -1.54
C VAL A 64 -11.37 0.44 -1.97
N HIS A 65 -10.40 0.50 -1.09
CA HIS A 65 -9.09 -0.07 -1.30
C HIS A 65 -8.92 -1.28 -0.37
N PHE A 66 -8.40 -2.38 -0.88
CA PHE A 66 -7.92 -3.46 -0.02
C PHE A 66 -6.40 -3.51 -0.13
N TRP A 67 -5.75 -3.18 0.98
CA TRP A 67 -4.31 -3.14 1.10
C TRP A 67 -3.79 -4.45 1.67
N ILE A 68 -2.75 -5.00 1.06
CA ILE A 68 -2.17 -6.28 1.37
C ILE A 68 -0.72 -6.07 1.79
N GLY A 69 -0.40 -6.43 3.03
CA GLY A 69 0.96 -6.44 3.54
C GLY A 69 1.83 -7.50 2.86
N LYS A 70 3.13 -7.25 2.77
CA LYS A 70 4.09 -8.16 2.09
C LYS A 70 4.15 -9.55 2.71
N ASP A 71 3.88 -9.64 4.02
CA ASP A 71 3.95 -10.87 4.82
C ASP A 71 2.55 -11.40 5.19
N SER A 72 1.48 -10.75 4.69
CA SER A 72 0.10 -11.20 4.90
C SER A 72 -0.15 -12.54 4.22
N SER A 73 -0.92 -13.40 4.87
CA SER A 73 -1.28 -14.70 4.32
C SER A 73 -2.19 -14.58 3.09
N GLN A 74 -2.13 -15.59 2.22
CA GLN A 74 -3.01 -15.66 1.06
C GLN A 74 -4.49 -15.66 1.45
N ASP A 75 -4.83 -16.31 2.55
CA ASP A 75 -6.21 -16.41 3.04
C ASP A 75 -6.73 -15.07 3.56
N GLU A 76 -5.87 -14.27 4.24
CA GLU A 76 -6.21 -12.92 4.67
C GLU A 76 -6.37 -11.97 3.48
N ALA A 77 -5.47 -12.02 2.52
CA ALA A 77 -5.56 -11.24 1.29
C ALA A 77 -6.84 -11.57 0.51
N GLY A 78 -7.16 -12.86 0.37
CA GLY A 78 -8.40 -13.33 -0.25
C GLY A 78 -9.65 -12.86 0.53
N THR A 79 -9.58 -12.90 1.85
CA THR A 79 -10.66 -12.40 2.72
C THR A 79 -10.85 -10.90 2.53
N ALA A 80 -9.80 -10.10 2.52
CA ALA A 80 -9.89 -8.66 2.29
C ALA A 80 -10.57 -8.35 0.95
N ALA A 81 -10.19 -9.06 -0.11
CA ALA A 81 -10.79 -8.92 -1.43
C ALA A 81 -12.30 -9.26 -1.42
N ILE A 82 -12.70 -10.40 -0.84
CA ILE A 82 -14.11 -10.82 -0.74
C ILE A 82 -14.91 -9.82 0.11
N LYS A 83 -14.38 -9.39 1.25
CA LYS A 83 -15.04 -8.44 2.14
C LYS A 83 -15.17 -7.06 1.51
N THR A 84 -14.26 -6.66 0.64
CA THR A 84 -14.38 -5.44 -0.18
C THR A 84 -15.61 -5.51 -1.10
N VAL A 85 -15.88 -6.66 -1.72
CA VAL A 85 -17.08 -6.86 -2.56
C VAL A 85 -18.36 -6.84 -1.72
N GLU A 86 -18.32 -7.39 -0.49
CA GLU A 86 -19.43 -7.31 0.43
C GLU A 86 -19.73 -5.85 0.83
N LEU A 87 -18.68 -5.08 1.17
CA LEU A 87 -18.78 -3.66 1.49
C LEU A 87 -19.36 -2.86 0.31
N ASP A 88 -18.89 -3.10 -0.93
CA ASP A 88 -19.47 -2.46 -2.12
C ASP A 88 -20.97 -2.75 -2.25
N SER A 89 -21.42 -3.97 -1.93
CA SER A 89 -22.84 -4.29 -1.93
C SER A 89 -23.63 -3.48 -0.90
N VAL A 90 -23.06 -3.20 0.28
CA VAL A 90 -23.65 -2.30 1.30
C VAL A 90 -23.75 -0.89 0.77
N LEU A 91 -22.76 -0.43 0.00
CA LEU A 91 -22.70 0.88 -0.62
C LEU A 91 -23.56 1.00 -1.90
N GLY A 92 -24.34 -0.04 -2.21
CA GLY A 92 -25.25 -0.08 -3.37
C GLY A 92 -24.58 -0.44 -4.68
N GLY A 93 -23.41 -1.08 -4.67
CA GLY A 93 -22.67 -1.51 -5.85
C GLY A 93 -22.11 -0.34 -6.66
N ARG A 94 -21.76 0.76 -6.01
CA ARG A 94 -21.30 2.00 -6.65
C ARG A 94 -19.86 2.36 -6.32
N ALA A 95 -19.17 1.55 -5.52
CA ALA A 95 -17.80 1.80 -5.14
C ALA A 95 -16.85 1.45 -6.30
N VAL A 96 -15.78 2.22 -6.42
CA VAL A 96 -14.61 1.83 -7.21
C VAL A 96 -13.68 1.07 -6.29
N GLN A 97 -13.29 -0.13 -6.68
CA GLN A 97 -12.45 -1.00 -5.87
C GLN A 97 -11.01 -0.96 -6.38
N TYR A 98 -10.05 -0.90 -5.47
CA TYR A 98 -8.61 -0.84 -5.75
C TYR A 98 -7.89 -1.91 -4.95
N ARG A 99 -6.97 -2.60 -5.60
CA ARG A 99 -6.03 -3.50 -4.96
C ARG A 99 -4.73 -2.77 -4.72
N GLU A 100 -4.32 -2.70 -3.46
CA GLU A 100 -3.09 -2.04 -3.06
C GLU A 100 -2.11 -3.06 -2.48
N LEU A 101 -0.88 -3.03 -2.93
CA LEU A 101 0.19 -3.89 -2.39
C LEU A 101 1.18 -3.03 -1.64
N GLN A 102 1.64 -3.51 -0.51
CA GLN A 102 2.70 -2.85 0.25
C GLN A 102 3.91 -2.56 -0.65
N GLY A 103 4.30 -1.29 -0.75
CA GLY A 103 5.41 -0.80 -1.57
C GLY A 103 5.04 -0.48 -3.02
N TYR A 104 3.81 -0.80 -3.45
CA TYR A 104 3.28 -0.54 -4.80
C TYR A 104 1.92 0.14 -4.77
N GLU A 105 1.64 0.86 -3.70
CA GLU A 105 0.38 1.56 -3.51
C GLU A 105 0.14 2.60 -4.61
N SER A 106 -1.13 2.78 -4.98
CA SER A 106 -1.52 3.83 -5.93
C SER A 106 -1.31 5.24 -5.34
N ASP A 107 -1.05 6.22 -6.21
CA ASP A 107 -0.94 7.63 -5.82
C ASP A 107 -2.21 8.11 -5.10
N LYS A 108 -3.37 7.58 -5.51
CA LYS A 108 -4.65 7.86 -4.89
C LYS A 108 -4.71 7.40 -3.45
N PHE A 109 -4.34 6.17 -3.17
CA PHE A 109 -4.30 5.60 -1.83
C PHE A 109 -3.33 6.37 -0.93
N LEU A 110 -2.11 6.63 -1.41
CA LEU A 110 -1.10 7.38 -0.66
C LEU A 110 -1.55 8.81 -0.32
N SER A 111 -2.39 9.42 -1.17
CA SER A 111 -2.89 10.77 -0.93
C SER A 111 -3.82 10.91 0.29
N TYR A 112 -4.38 9.81 0.77
CA TYR A 112 -5.26 9.81 1.95
C TYR A 112 -4.51 9.96 3.26
N PHE A 113 -3.23 9.62 3.28
CA PHE A 113 -2.42 9.55 4.49
C PHE A 113 -1.29 10.59 4.45
N LYS A 114 -1.32 11.53 5.39
CA LYS A 114 -0.31 12.57 5.48
C LYS A 114 0.53 12.38 6.75
N PRO A 115 1.85 12.53 6.67
CA PRO A 115 2.64 12.86 5.47
C PRO A 115 2.84 11.64 4.54
N CYS A 116 2.69 10.41 5.07
CA CYS A 116 2.92 9.16 4.35
C CYS A 116 2.36 7.97 5.12
N ILE A 117 2.45 6.79 4.54
CA ILE A 117 2.31 5.50 5.21
C ILE A 117 3.71 4.97 5.50
N ILE A 118 3.94 4.53 6.74
CA ILE A 118 5.13 3.79 7.14
C ILE A 118 4.66 2.43 7.62
N PRO A 119 4.75 1.38 6.77
CA PRO A 119 4.37 0.03 7.17
C PRO A 119 5.26 -0.46 8.32
N MET A 120 4.63 -1.02 9.34
CA MET A 120 5.30 -1.58 10.51
C MET A 120 5.50 -3.09 10.34
N GLU A 121 6.56 -3.63 10.93
CA GLU A 121 6.76 -5.07 10.94
C GLU A 121 5.80 -5.78 11.90
N GLY A 122 5.48 -7.06 11.61
CA GLY A 122 4.53 -7.83 12.39
C GLY A 122 3.12 -7.79 11.85
N GLY A 123 2.16 -8.14 12.69
CA GLY A 123 0.75 -8.21 12.36
C GLY A 123 -0.06 -8.89 13.47
N PHE A 124 -1.39 -8.92 13.34
CA PHE A 124 -2.30 -9.48 14.34
C PHE A 124 -1.97 -10.95 14.67
N ALA A 125 -1.69 -11.78 13.66
CA ALA A 125 -1.37 -13.19 13.84
C ALA A 125 0.02 -13.44 14.46
N SER A 126 0.97 -12.52 14.32
CA SER A 126 2.31 -12.65 14.87
C SER A 126 2.42 -12.22 16.34
N GLY A 127 1.30 -11.77 16.95
CA GLY A 127 1.28 -11.17 18.27
C GLY A 127 1.96 -9.80 18.25
N PHE A 128 1.18 -8.74 18.44
CA PHE A 128 1.75 -7.40 18.52
C PHE A 128 2.73 -7.32 19.68
N LYS A 129 3.90 -6.73 19.44
CA LYS A 129 4.63 -6.08 20.53
C LYS A 129 3.71 -4.97 21.03
N THR A 130 3.27 -5.06 22.26
CA THR A 130 2.49 -3.99 22.89
C THR A 130 3.35 -2.72 22.96
N PRO A 131 2.78 -1.51 22.79
CA PRO A 131 3.52 -0.25 22.88
C PRO A 131 4.35 -0.06 24.17
N GLU A 132 4.07 -0.83 25.19
CA GLU A 132 4.73 -0.78 26.50
C GLU A 132 6.13 -1.47 26.53
N GLU A 133 6.50 -2.20 25.49
CA GLU A 133 7.80 -2.90 25.37
C GLU A 133 8.70 -2.37 24.26
N GLU A 134 8.36 -1.24 23.62
CA GLU A 134 9.21 -0.67 22.58
C GLU A 134 10.47 -0.04 23.18
N THR A 135 11.53 -0.84 23.34
CA THR A 135 12.88 -0.30 23.31
C THR A 135 13.09 0.33 21.95
N PHE A 136 13.52 1.61 21.90
CA PHE A 136 13.76 2.32 20.67
C PHE A 136 14.76 1.53 19.80
N GLU A 137 14.36 1.18 18.60
CA GLU A 137 15.24 0.54 17.62
C GLU A 137 15.63 1.56 16.55
N THR A 138 16.92 1.63 16.22
CA THR A 138 17.41 2.43 15.10
C THR A 138 16.82 1.92 13.79
N ARG A 139 16.17 2.80 13.02
CA ARG A 139 15.46 2.45 11.78
C ARG A 139 16.01 3.26 10.63
N LEU A 140 16.19 2.58 9.49
CA LEU A 140 16.58 3.22 8.24
C LEU A 140 15.41 3.16 7.27
N TYR A 141 15.01 4.31 6.72
CA TYR A 141 13.97 4.42 5.72
C TYR A 141 14.55 4.95 4.42
N ILE A 142 14.08 4.43 3.30
CA ILE A 142 14.30 4.99 1.96
C ILE A 142 13.09 5.81 1.54
N CYS A 143 13.33 7.00 0.99
CA CYS A 143 12.33 7.88 0.39
C CYS A 143 12.57 7.92 -1.11
N LYS A 144 11.63 7.38 -1.89
CA LYS A 144 11.80 7.18 -3.32
C LYS A 144 10.54 7.52 -4.09
N GLY A 145 10.67 8.15 -5.25
CA GLY A 145 9.58 8.38 -6.19
C GLY A 145 9.68 9.69 -6.95
N LYS A 146 8.93 9.82 -8.04
CA LYS A 146 8.90 11.03 -8.88
C LYS A 146 7.64 11.87 -8.69
N ARG A 147 6.47 11.25 -8.58
CA ARG A 147 5.17 11.91 -8.38
C ARG A 147 4.62 11.66 -6.98
N ALA A 148 4.53 10.40 -6.59
CA ALA A 148 4.25 10.01 -5.21
C ALA A 148 5.53 9.48 -4.59
N ILE A 149 5.92 10.06 -3.45
CA ILE A 149 7.09 9.61 -2.72
C ILE A 149 6.65 8.52 -1.74
N ARG A 150 7.23 7.35 -1.90
CA ARG A 150 7.02 6.19 -1.03
C ARG A 150 8.11 6.14 0.02
N ILE A 151 7.72 5.78 1.22
CA ILE A 151 8.61 5.57 2.35
C ILE A 151 8.59 4.08 2.68
N LYS A 152 9.77 3.48 2.75
CA LYS A 152 9.92 2.06 3.05
C LYS A 152 11.04 1.88 4.07
N GLN A 153 10.81 1.09 5.11
CA GLN A 153 11.90 0.67 5.99
C GLN A 153 12.79 -0.32 5.26
N VAL A 154 14.10 -0.11 5.37
CA VAL A 154 15.13 -0.98 4.79
C VAL A 154 16.09 -1.43 5.90
N PRO A 155 16.85 -2.51 5.71
CA PRO A 155 17.84 -2.94 6.69
C PRO A 155 18.81 -1.80 7.04
N PHE A 156 19.09 -1.63 8.33
CA PHE A 156 20.09 -0.68 8.80
C PHE A 156 21.49 -1.20 8.44
N ALA A 157 21.87 -1.00 7.18
CA ALA A 157 23.13 -1.44 6.62
C ALA A 157 23.60 -0.46 5.54
N ARG A 158 24.92 -0.32 5.38
CA ARG A 158 25.51 0.51 4.32
C ARG A 158 25.06 0.07 2.92
N SER A 159 24.88 -1.22 2.71
CA SER A 159 24.40 -1.79 1.44
C SER A 159 23.02 -1.32 1.03
N SER A 160 22.22 -0.79 1.98
CA SER A 160 20.92 -0.19 1.68
C SER A 160 21.03 1.21 1.09
N LEU A 161 22.15 1.91 1.31
CA LEU A 161 22.36 3.27 0.80
C LEU A 161 22.75 3.26 -0.68
N ASN A 162 22.32 4.29 -1.42
CA ASN A 162 22.69 4.52 -2.80
C ASN A 162 22.79 6.03 -3.10
N HIS A 163 23.25 6.38 -4.29
CA HIS A 163 23.47 7.76 -4.72
C HIS A 163 22.19 8.43 -5.27
N ASP A 164 21.11 7.69 -5.52
CA ASP A 164 19.96 8.16 -6.29
C ASP A 164 18.76 8.57 -5.44
N ASP A 165 18.67 8.01 -4.22
CA ASP A 165 17.50 8.18 -3.35
C ASP A 165 17.84 8.98 -2.09
N VAL A 166 16.82 9.35 -1.30
CA VAL A 166 16.98 9.96 0.02
C VAL A 166 16.72 8.92 1.11
N PHE A 167 17.51 8.96 2.17
CA PHE A 167 17.37 8.06 3.32
C PHE A 167 17.14 8.84 4.60
N ILE A 168 16.32 8.28 5.50
CA ILE A 168 16.11 8.79 6.85
C ILE A 168 16.62 7.72 7.81
N LEU A 169 17.65 8.08 8.60
CA LEU A 169 18.13 7.26 9.69
C LEU A 169 17.57 7.83 11.00
N ASP A 170 16.65 7.07 11.60
CA ASP A 170 16.00 7.41 12.86
C ASP A 170 16.72 6.71 14.01
N THR A 171 17.45 7.46 14.82
CA THR A 171 18.14 6.98 16.02
C THR A 171 17.48 7.54 17.27
N GLU A 172 17.75 6.97 18.44
CA GLU A 172 17.14 7.37 19.69
C GLU A 172 17.21 8.88 19.97
N ASN A 173 18.33 9.51 19.63
CA ASN A 173 18.61 10.91 20.02
C ASN A 173 18.65 11.88 18.83
N LYS A 174 18.75 11.39 17.60
CA LYS A 174 18.96 12.23 16.42
C LYS A 174 18.44 11.56 15.16
N ILE A 175 17.83 12.35 14.31
CA ILE A 175 17.37 11.88 12.99
C ILE A 175 18.26 12.46 11.91
N TYR A 176 18.76 11.62 11.01
CA TYR A 176 19.59 12.05 9.88
C TYR A 176 18.81 11.92 8.58
N GLN A 177 18.86 12.95 7.75
CA GLN A 177 18.46 12.86 6.34
C GLN A 177 19.73 12.74 5.50
N PHE A 178 19.93 11.60 4.87
CA PHE A 178 20.98 11.40 3.88
C PHE A 178 20.44 11.65 2.48
N ASN A 179 21.00 12.64 1.78
CA ASN A 179 20.62 12.97 0.41
C ASN A 179 21.61 12.31 -0.55
N GLY A 180 21.20 11.30 -1.30
CA GLY A 180 21.99 10.79 -2.41
C GLY A 180 22.31 11.91 -3.41
N ALA A 181 23.47 11.85 -4.05
CA ALA A 181 23.95 12.90 -4.97
C ALA A 181 22.97 13.21 -6.10
N ASN A 182 22.27 12.18 -6.59
CA ASN A 182 21.32 12.26 -7.70
C ASN A 182 19.84 12.34 -7.23
N SER A 183 19.59 12.37 -5.91
CA SER A 183 18.23 12.42 -5.37
C SER A 183 17.49 13.68 -5.80
N ASN A 184 16.19 13.56 -6.02
CA ASN A 184 15.38 14.66 -6.50
C ASN A 184 14.90 15.58 -5.35
N ILE A 185 14.52 16.81 -5.69
CA ILE A 185 14.08 17.83 -4.72
C ILE A 185 12.78 17.44 -4.01
N GLN A 186 11.92 16.67 -4.66
CA GLN A 186 10.64 16.24 -4.09
C GLN A 186 10.86 15.17 -3.01
N GLU A 187 11.80 14.23 -3.24
CA GLU A 187 12.21 13.26 -2.23
C GLU A 187 12.80 13.96 -1.00
N ARG A 188 13.69 14.93 -1.21
CA ARG A 188 14.30 15.72 -0.12
C ARG A 188 13.27 16.48 0.69
N ALA A 189 12.34 17.15 0.02
CA ALA A 189 11.27 17.88 0.71
C ALA A 189 10.33 16.95 1.46
N LYS A 190 9.94 15.82 0.86
CA LYS A 190 9.07 14.83 1.50
C LYS A 190 9.72 14.20 2.71
N SER A 191 11.02 13.92 2.64
CA SER A 191 11.79 13.39 3.77
C SER A 191 11.76 14.31 4.98
N LEU A 192 11.80 15.62 4.80
CA LEU A 192 11.66 16.58 5.91
C LEU A 192 10.29 16.52 6.57
N GLU A 193 9.21 16.36 5.79
CA GLU A 193 7.86 16.18 6.34
C GLU A 193 7.77 14.89 7.17
N VAL A 194 8.39 13.81 6.68
CA VAL A 194 8.44 12.51 7.36
C VAL A 194 9.26 12.62 8.65
N ILE A 195 10.40 13.27 8.61
CA ILE A 195 11.25 13.51 9.78
C ILE A 195 10.48 14.28 10.86
N GLN A 196 9.74 15.31 10.48
CA GLN A 196 8.91 16.06 11.42
C GLN A 196 7.84 15.13 12.04
N HIS A 197 7.21 14.29 11.26
CA HIS A 197 6.25 13.30 11.76
C HIS A 197 6.88 12.28 12.73
N LEU A 198 8.07 11.74 12.40
CA LEU A 198 8.81 10.81 13.27
C LEU A 198 9.18 11.50 14.60
N LYS A 199 9.67 12.74 14.51
CA LYS A 199 10.03 13.57 15.66
C LYS A 199 8.84 13.79 16.61
N GLU A 200 7.67 14.11 16.07
CA GLU A 200 6.44 14.29 16.85
C GLU A 200 5.96 12.99 17.48
N LYS A 201 6.01 11.89 16.71
CA LYS A 201 5.43 10.61 17.11
C LYS A 201 6.30 9.83 18.10
N TYR A 202 7.62 9.81 17.91
CA TYR A 202 8.52 8.93 18.65
C TYR A 202 9.52 9.66 19.57
N HIS A 203 9.75 10.95 19.36
CA HIS A 203 10.79 11.70 20.06
C HIS A 203 10.25 12.87 20.90
N GLY A 204 8.94 12.98 21.10
CA GLY A 204 8.33 14.08 21.88
C GLY A 204 8.71 15.47 21.36
N CYS A 205 9.01 15.62 20.09
CA CYS A 205 9.45 16.84 19.42
C CYS A 205 10.84 17.38 19.82
N VAL A 206 11.65 16.61 20.55
CA VAL A 206 12.90 17.12 21.17
C VAL A 206 14.18 16.68 20.44
N CYS A 207 14.16 15.65 19.60
CA CYS A 207 15.37 15.15 18.96
C CYS A 207 15.96 16.15 17.94
N ASP A 208 17.28 16.10 17.79
CA ASP A 208 18.00 16.85 16.75
C ASP A 208 17.78 16.26 15.37
N VAL A 209 17.93 17.11 14.36
CA VAL A 209 17.84 16.71 12.94
C VAL A 209 19.07 17.19 12.20
N ALA A 210 19.71 16.29 11.46
CA ALA A 210 20.89 16.59 10.66
C ALA A 210 20.65 16.24 9.18
N ILE A 211 21.19 17.04 8.28
CA ILE A 211 21.17 16.79 6.83
C ILE A 211 22.61 16.44 6.39
N VAL A 212 22.76 15.27 5.79
CA VAL A 212 24.00 14.74 5.26
C VAL A 212 23.89 14.63 3.75
N ASP A 213 24.72 15.36 3.03
CA ASP A 213 24.77 15.26 1.56
C ASP A 213 25.84 14.27 1.14
N ASP A 214 25.49 13.40 0.21
CA ASP A 214 26.39 12.45 -0.41
C ASP A 214 27.59 13.18 -1.08
N GLY A 215 28.79 12.66 -0.86
CA GLY A 215 30.03 13.26 -1.34
C GLY A 215 30.57 14.43 -0.51
N LYS A 216 29.84 14.90 0.50
CA LYS A 216 30.32 15.93 1.44
C LYS A 216 30.73 15.27 2.75
N LEU A 217 31.98 14.91 2.87
CA LEU A 217 32.54 14.34 4.08
C LEU A 217 33.24 15.41 4.91
N GLN A 218 32.71 15.67 6.12
CA GLN A 218 33.34 16.50 7.15
C GLN A 218 33.39 15.66 8.43
N ALA A 219 34.58 15.26 8.85
CA ALA A 219 34.77 14.29 9.92
C ALA A 219 34.26 14.77 11.30
N GLU A 220 34.26 16.08 11.56
CA GLU A 220 33.84 16.70 12.82
C GLU A 220 32.40 17.27 12.75
N SER A 221 31.60 16.78 11.83
CA SER A 221 30.23 17.24 11.60
C SER A 221 29.23 16.10 11.69
N ASP A 222 27.96 16.42 11.54
CA ASP A 222 26.86 15.45 11.41
C ASP A 222 27.13 14.35 10.38
N SER A 223 27.88 14.66 9.31
CA SER A 223 28.33 13.68 8.30
C SER A 223 29.26 12.64 8.91
N GLY A 224 30.23 13.06 9.73
CA GLY A 224 31.12 12.14 10.43
C GLY A 224 30.36 11.22 11.38
N GLU A 225 29.46 11.78 12.19
CA GLU A 225 28.61 11.00 13.10
C GLU A 225 27.74 9.97 12.35
N PHE A 226 27.10 10.39 11.26
CA PHE A 226 26.30 9.51 10.42
C PHE A 226 27.13 8.31 9.91
N TRP A 227 28.31 8.54 9.39
CA TRP A 227 29.14 7.46 8.88
C TRP A 227 29.70 6.53 9.97
N VAL A 228 29.93 7.05 11.17
CA VAL A 228 30.34 6.22 12.33
C VAL A 228 29.25 5.18 12.65
N LEU A 229 27.98 5.55 12.55
CA LEU A 229 26.84 4.63 12.76
C LEU A 229 26.84 3.47 11.76
N PHE A 230 27.38 3.67 10.55
CA PHE A 230 27.57 2.64 9.53
C PHE A 230 28.95 1.94 9.58
N GLY A 231 29.71 2.13 10.67
CA GLY A 231 31.05 1.52 10.84
C GLY A 231 32.17 2.29 10.15
N GLY A 232 32.03 3.61 9.99
CA GLY A 232 32.98 4.50 9.35
C GLY A 232 32.69 4.76 7.86
N PHE A 233 33.37 5.77 7.29
CA PHE A 233 33.19 6.10 5.88
C PHE A 233 33.74 4.99 4.98
N ALA A 234 32.91 4.58 4.02
CA ALA A 234 33.35 3.79 2.86
C ALA A 234 32.40 4.09 1.68
N PRO A 235 32.85 3.88 0.44
CA PRO A 235 32.00 4.06 -0.73
C PRO A 235 30.71 3.27 -0.61
N ILE A 236 29.59 3.91 -0.97
CA ILE A 236 28.30 3.23 -1.13
C ILE A 236 28.21 2.60 -2.50
N GLY A 237 27.48 1.49 -2.60
CA GLY A 237 27.31 0.78 -3.87
C GLY A 237 26.49 1.59 -4.88
N LYS A 238 26.64 1.23 -6.15
CA LYS A 238 25.67 1.68 -7.16
C LYS A 238 24.31 1.05 -6.84
N LYS A 239 23.23 1.77 -7.18
CA LYS A 239 21.88 1.25 -7.07
C LYS A 239 21.80 -0.12 -7.75
N THR A 240 21.42 -1.14 -7.02
CA THR A 240 20.95 -2.38 -7.63
C THR A 240 19.60 -2.07 -8.28
N VAL A 241 19.42 -2.48 -9.54
CA VAL A 241 18.13 -2.37 -10.23
C VAL A 241 17.08 -3.00 -9.31
N SER A 242 16.20 -2.18 -8.76
CA SER A 242 15.11 -2.68 -7.93
C SER A 242 13.96 -3.11 -8.85
N ASP A 243 13.12 -4.03 -8.39
CA ASP A 243 11.91 -4.46 -9.12
C ASP A 243 11.01 -3.28 -9.55
N ASP A 244 11.14 -2.14 -8.87
CA ASP A 244 10.42 -0.89 -9.19
C ASP A 244 10.90 -0.24 -10.51
N ASP A 245 12.11 -0.55 -10.99
CA ASP A 245 12.69 -0.01 -12.22
C ASP A 245 12.49 -0.96 -13.43
N VAL A 246 11.87 -2.12 -13.22
CA VAL A 246 11.52 -3.04 -14.30
C VAL A 246 10.40 -2.40 -15.11
N VAL A 247 10.73 -1.96 -16.31
CA VAL A 247 9.72 -1.59 -17.30
C VAL A 247 8.95 -2.86 -17.64
N LEU A 248 7.72 -2.95 -17.11
CA LEU A 248 6.83 -4.06 -17.41
C LEU A 248 6.59 -4.06 -18.92
N GLU A 249 6.99 -5.13 -19.59
CA GLU A 249 6.64 -5.32 -21.00
C GLU A 249 5.14 -5.16 -21.17
N THR A 250 4.75 -4.28 -22.06
CA THR A 250 3.34 -4.05 -22.39
C THR A 250 2.82 -5.26 -23.15
N THR A 251 2.28 -6.24 -22.44
CA THR A 251 1.53 -7.34 -23.06
C THR A 251 0.22 -6.80 -23.60
N ALA A 252 -0.21 -7.29 -24.76
CA ALA A 252 -1.50 -6.91 -25.33
C ALA A 252 -2.63 -7.21 -24.32
N PRO A 253 -3.56 -6.26 -24.08
CA PRO A 253 -4.64 -6.46 -23.13
C PRO A 253 -5.50 -7.67 -23.50
N LYS A 254 -5.86 -8.49 -22.51
CA LYS A 254 -6.71 -9.67 -22.67
C LYS A 254 -7.98 -9.49 -21.85
N LEU A 255 -9.14 -9.73 -22.50
CA LEU A 255 -10.42 -9.66 -21.83
C LEU A 255 -10.95 -11.05 -21.50
N TYR A 256 -11.46 -11.21 -20.29
CA TYR A 256 -12.14 -12.43 -19.84
C TYR A 256 -13.51 -12.07 -19.34
N SER A 257 -14.53 -12.86 -19.69
CA SER A 257 -15.85 -12.81 -19.05
C SER A 257 -15.89 -13.77 -17.88
N ILE A 258 -16.72 -13.43 -16.89
CA ILE A 258 -16.94 -14.28 -15.72
C ILE A 258 -18.42 -14.59 -15.64
N ASN A 259 -18.72 -15.89 -15.67
CA ASN A 259 -20.07 -16.40 -15.62
C ASN A 259 -20.10 -17.66 -14.76
N GLY A 260 -20.92 -17.68 -13.71
CA GLY A 260 -20.99 -18.81 -12.78
C GLY A 260 -19.66 -19.14 -12.09
N GLY A 261 -18.78 -18.14 -11.89
CA GLY A 261 -17.49 -18.31 -11.25
C GLY A 261 -16.35 -18.77 -12.17
N GLU A 262 -16.63 -19.02 -13.46
CA GLU A 262 -15.61 -19.44 -14.43
C GLU A 262 -15.14 -18.29 -15.31
N LEU A 263 -13.81 -18.18 -15.51
CA LEU A 263 -13.19 -17.25 -16.45
C LEU A 263 -13.20 -17.83 -17.87
N LYS A 264 -13.73 -17.05 -18.79
CA LYS A 264 -13.69 -17.37 -20.21
C LYS A 264 -12.96 -16.26 -20.97
N PHE A 265 -11.91 -16.62 -21.70
CA PHE A 265 -11.23 -15.68 -22.59
C PHE A 265 -12.16 -15.22 -23.73
N GLU A 266 -12.22 -13.90 -23.97
CA GLU A 266 -13.03 -13.30 -25.03
C GLU A 266 -12.09 -12.70 -26.10
N ASP A 267 -11.99 -13.37 -27.24
CA ASP A 267 -11.20 -12.90 -28.40
C ASP A 267 -12.05 -11.94 -29.27
N ILE A 268 -12.31 -10.76 -28.72
CA ILE A 268 -13.14 -9.72 -29.33
C ILE A 268 -12.47 -8.35 -29.21
N PRO A 269 -12.77 -7.39 -30.12
CA PRO A 269 -12.25 -6.04 -30.02
C PRO A 269 -12.63 -5.36 -28.71
N LEU A 270 -11.65 -4.77 -28.02
CA LEU A 270 -11.84 -4.09 -26.74
C LEU A 270 -12.60 -2.76 -26.95
N THR A 271 -13.89 -2.80 -26.79
CA THR A 271 -14.77 -1.62 -26.83
C THR A 271 -15.70 -1.58 -25.61
N LYS A 272 -16.18 -0.41 -25.25
CA LYS A 272 -17.16 -0.28 -24.14
C LYS A 272 -18.45 -1.05 -24.40
N ALA A 273 -18.80 -1.30 -25.64
CA ALA A 273 -20.01 -2.02 -26.03
C ALA A 273 -20.00 -3.49 -25.60
N VAL A 274 -18.83 -4.06 -25.36
CA VAL A 274 -18.65 -5.44 -24.88
C VAL A 274 -19.05 -5.61 -23.41
N LEU A 275 -18.97 -4.52 -22.63
CA LEU A 275 -19.21 -4.53 -21.18
C LEU A 275 -20.71 -4.54 -20.88
N GLU A 276 -21.25 -5.72 -20.71
CA GLU A 276 -22.69 -5.95 -20.44
C GLU A 276 -22.99 -5.79 -18.94
N ASN A 277 -24.06 -5.06 -18.60
CA ASN A 277 -24.46 -4.83 -17.21
C ASN A 277 -24.86 -6.10 -16.41
N THR A 278 -25.03 -7.23 -17.09
CA THR A 278 -25.43 -8.53 -16.50
C THR A 278 -24.24 -9.44 -16.18
N ARG A 279 -23.02 -9.04 -16.55
CA ARG A 279 -21.80 -9.86 -16.46
C ARG A 279 -20.70 -9.14 -15.70
N CYS A 280 -19.72 -9.91 -15.22
CA CYS A 280 -18.44 -9.43 -14.79
C CYS A 280 -17.37 -9.69 -15.85
N PHE A 281 -16.42 -8.78 -16.01
CA PHE A 281 -15.29 -8.93 -16.93
C PHE A 281 -13.98 -8.63 -16.20
N LEU A 282 -12.93 -9.35 -16.58
CA LEU A 282 -11.56 -9.11 -16.16
C LEU A 282 -10.75 -8.67 -17.38
N LEU A 283 -10.17 -7.47 -17.31
CA LEU A 283 -9.23 -6.98 -18.31
C LEU A 283 -7.81 -7.09 -17.75
N ASP A 284 -7.00 -7.92 -18.35
CA ASP A 284 -5.59 -8.11 -18.02
C ASP A 284 -4.72 -7.28 -18.95
N CYS A 285 -4.09 -6.24 -18.43
CA CYS A 285 -3.16 -5.37 -19.15
C CYS A 285 -1.68 -5.68 -18.85
N GLY A 286 -1.38 -6.86 -18.32
CA GLY A 286 -0.02 -7.24 -17.95
C GLY A 286 0.43 -6.66 -16.61
N ALA A 287 0.67 -5.38 -16.53
CA ALA A 287 1.03 -4.68 -15.29
C ALA A 287 -0.14 -4.49 -14.34
N GLU A 288 -1.31 -4.21 -14.89
CA GLU A 288 -2.54 -3.92 -14.15
C GLU A 288 -3.66 -4.86 -14.60
N MET A 289 -4.56 -5.16 -13.68
CA MET A 289 -5.80 -5.88 -13.94
C MET A 289 -6.99 -5.04 -13.52
N PHE A 290 -8.01 -4.98 -14.36
CA PHE A 290 -9.25 -4.25 -14.09
C PHE A 290 -10.42 -5.22 -14.06
N VAL A 291 -11.26 -5.07 -13.03
CA VAL A 291 -12.52 -5.81 -12.93
C VAL A 291 -13.67 -4.87 -13.27
N TRP A 292 -14.42 -5.21 -14.29
CA TRP A 292 -15.70 -4.57 -14.55
C TRP A 292 -16.82 -5.38 -13.92
N VAL A 293 -17.63 -4.73 -13.10
CA VAL A 293 -18.78 -5.33 -12.45
C VAL A 293 -20.06 -4.72 -13.04
N GLY A 294 -20.84 -5.53 -13.73
CA GLY A 294 -22.14 -5.09 -14.25
C GLY A 294 -23.11 -4.76 -13.13
N ARG A 295 -24.01 -3.78 -13.37
CA ARG A 295 -24.96 -3.28 -12.36
C ARG A 295 -25.96 -4.33 -11.85
N VAL A 296 -26.25 -5.35 -12.66
CA VAL A 296 -27.30 -6.38 -12.42
C VAL A 296 -26.69 -7.75 -12.12
N THR A 297 -25.40 -7.80 -11.74
CA THR A 297 -24.71 -9.07 -11.41
C THR A 297 -25.01 -9.53 -9.99
N GLN A 298 -24.98 -10.85 -9.79
CA GLN A 298 -25.14 -11.45 -8.46
C GLN A 298 -23.89 -11.22 -7.60
N LEU A 299 -24.06 -11.22 -6.27
CA LEU A 299 -22.96 -11.03 -5.33
C LEU A 299 -21.88 -12.11 -5.49
N GLU A 300 -22.29 -13.34 -5.76
CA GLU A 300 -21.37 -14.48 -5.94
C GLU A 300 -20.49 -14.31 -7.19
N ASP A 301 -21.05 -13.82 -8.32
CA ASP A 301 -20.26 -13.52 -9.52
C ASP A 301 -19.25 -12.41 -9.28
N ARG A 302 -19.60 -11.39 -8.47
CA ARG A 302 -18.71 -10.32 -8.07
C ARG A 302 -17.55 -10.84 -7.21
N LYS A 303 -17.83 -11.69 -6.22
CA LYS A 303 -16.81 -12.33 -5.40
C LYS A 303 -15.90 -13.22 -6.23
N ALA A 304 -16.46 -13.99 -7.15
CA ALA A 304 -15.70 -14.84 -8.06
C ALA A 304 -14.75 -14.02 -8.95
N ALA A 305 -15.23 -12.86 -9.45
CA ALA A 305 -14.42 -11.95 -10.24
C ALA A 305 -13.20 -11.42 -9.47
N THR A 306 -13.43 -10.98 -8.25
CA THR A 306 -12.35 -10.46 -7.39
C THR A 306 -11.36 -11.56 -7.02
N LYS A 307 -11.85 -12.75 -6.65
CA LYS A 307 -11.00 -13.90 -6.33
C LYS A 307 -10.13 -14.33 -7.52
N ALA A 308 -10.69 -14.32 -8.74
CA ALA A 308 -9.93 -14.66 -9.94
C ALA A 308 -8.74 -13.73 -10.19
N VAL A 309 -8.86 -12.44 -9.82
CA VAL A 309 -7.74 -11.49 -9.90
C VAL A 309 -6.65 -11.84 -8.88
N GLU A 310 -7.04 -12.15 -7.65
CA GLU A 310 -6.08 -12.55 -6.61
C GLU A 310 -5.32 -13.80 -7.00
N ASP A 311 -6.03 -14.85 -7.44
CA ASP A 311 -5.42 -16.11 -7.87
C ASP A 311 -4.46 -15.88 -9.06
N SER A 312 -4.85 -15.08 -10.06
CA SER A 312 -4.02 -14.73 -11.22
C SER A 312 -2.78 -13.94 -10.85
N SER A 313 -2.90 -13.03 -9.89
CA SER A 313 -1.77 -12.20 -9.40
C SER A 313 -0.74 -13.03 -8.63
N LEU A 314 -1.18 -14.06 -7.93
CA LEU A 314 -0.31 -14.98 -7.18
C LEU A 314 0.50 -15.90 -8.11
N ILE A 315 -0.13 -16.43 -9.17
CA ILE A 315 0.54 -17.23 -10.21
C ILE A 315 1.68 -16.42 -10.82
N ARG A 316 1.47 -15.14 -11.12
CA ARG A 316 2.51 -14.26 -11.68
C ARG A 316 3.65 -13.96 -10.71
N LYS A 317 3.36 -13.82 -9.39
CA LYS A 317 4.43 -13.68 -8.38
C LYS A 317 5.28 -14.96 -8.27
N GLY A 318 4.65 -16.13 -8.31
CA GLY A 318 5.36 -17.42 -8.26
C GLY A 318 6.28 -17.66 -9.45
N GLN A 319 5.90 -17.22 -10.65
CA GLN A 319 6.73 -17.34 -11.86
C GLN A 319 7.97 -16.42 -11.81
N ARG A 320 7.85 -15.21 -11.22
CA ARG A 320 8.98 -14.27 -11.10
C ARG A 320 10.02 -14.64 -10.03
N GLN A 321 9.69 -15.55 -9.12
CA GLN A 321 10.64 -16.06 -8.12
C GLN A 321 11.43 -17.27 -8.60
N GLN A 322 11.10 -17.83 -9.77
CA GLN A 322 11.76 -18.99 -10.36
C GLN A 322 12.68 -18.62 -11.55
N GLU A 323 12.68 -17.37 -12.01
CA GLU A 323 13.64 -16.80 -12.95
C GLU A 323 14.71 -15.97 -12.21
#